data_760b6c502c8af57d00f49c6157c5baf3
#
_entry.id   760b6c502c8af57d00f49c6157c5baf3
#
_cell.length_a   1.000
_cell.length_b   1.000
_cell.length_c   1.000
_cell.angle_alpha   90.00
_cell.angle_beta   90.00
_cell.angle_gamma   90.00
#
_symmetry.space_group_name_H-M   'P 1'
#
loop_
_entity.id
_entity.type
_entity.pdbx_description
1 polymer ?
#
loop_
_entity_poly.entity_id
_entity_poly.type
_entity_poly.pdbx_seq_one_letter_code
_entity_poly.pdbx_strand_id
1 'polypeptide(L)'
;EQKDKSAVSFVDFCGAVVEYSNDGVLYTDSDGNRIWNQAFEMSSPQVVTCESFMTIYDRGGTDLYIMDKKGVKKEIGTSWPIIKACIASQGTVAVLVSQDENYYVKLYDVNGKELASGEFYGEQKNIPVDIALSYDAKKLAVDMIDVSGGKTDSVISFYNFGSVGQNEIDNNVGTYKYEDQLIPEIAYVSDSRMIAVSDQNIMVFDGSQKPKLKQTIKLQKQIDSVFYNNKYIGVAYSNNDKKCTSHIKLYDFNGKMLMENDTAIAYNSIEFDSNNEVCVTGDTACEIYTIHGVKKFYHTFDNKLYKVMYKSGMNNYIFIYDGAMDEVRLK
;
A
#
# COMPACT_ATOMS: atom_id res chain seq x y z
N GLU A 1 8.20 -31.69 -16.27
CA GLU A 1 7.41 -30.48 -15.95
C GLU A 1 8.15 -29.74 -14.83
N GLN A 2 8.89 -28.70 -15.18
CA GLN A 2 9.42 -27.76 -14.20
C GLN A 2 8.19 -27.03 -13.63
N LYS A 3 7.87 -27.27 -12.35
CA LYS A 3 7.03 -26.35 -11.59
C LYS A 3 7.79 -25.01 -11.57
N ASP A 4 7.25 -24.00 -12.25
CA ASP A 4 7.71 -22.63 -12.05
C ASP A 4 7.67 -22.36 -10.54
N LYS A 5 8.84 -22.04 -9.98
CA LYS A 5 8.88 -21.59 -8.58
C LYS A 5 7.96 -20.36 -8.50
N SER A 6 6.90 -20.45 -7.70
CA SER A 6 6.01 -19.30 -7.46
C SER A 6 6.86 -18.10 -7.07
N ALA A 7 6.59 -16.93 -7.67
CA ALA A 7 7.32 -15.72 -7.35
C ALA A 7 7.16 -15.41 -5.86
N VAL A 8 8.27 -15.19 -5.18
CA VAL A 8 8.29 -14.87 -3.75
C VAL A 8 8.39 -13.36 -3.56
N SER A 9 7.59 -12.82 -2.66
CA SER A 9 7.57 -11.40 -2.30
C SER A 9 7.84 -11.22 -0.81
N PHE A 10 8.35 -10.04 -0.44
CA PHE A 10 8.79 -9.74 0.93
C PHE A 10 8.22 -8.40 1.41
N VAL A 11 7.75 -8.37 2.65
CA VAL A 11 7.25 -7.16 3.32
C VAL A 11 7.86 -7.05 4.72
N ASP A 12 8.22 -5.82 5.14
CA ASP A 12 8.55 -5.51 6.54
C ASP A 12 7.26 -5.48 7.36
N PHE A 13 7.23 -6.24 8.45
CA PHE A 13 6.13 -6.23 9.38
C PHE A 13 6.63 -6.33 10.81
N CYS A 14 6.40 -5.28 11.61
CA CYS A 14 6.82 -5.23 13.01
C CYS A 14 8.31 -5.49 13.24
N GLY A 15 9.18 -5.07 12.31
CA GLY A 15 10.64 -5.26 12.39
C GLY A 15 11.11 -6.69 12.10
N ALA A 16 10.27 -7.49 11.47
CA ALA A 16 10.54 -8.86 11.03
C ALA A 16 10.12 -9.02 9.56
N VAL A 17 10.41 -10.14 8.95
CA VAL A 17 10.23 -10.39 7.51
C VAL A 17 8.99 -11.24 7.29
N VAL A 18 8.08 -10.76 6.46
CA VAL A 18 7.01 -11.54 5.86
C VAL A 18 7.45 -11.94 4.46
N GLU A 19 7.64 -13.22 4.22
CA GLU A 19 7.83 -13.82 2.91
C GLU A 19 6.53 -14.49 2.49
N TYR A 20 6.03 -14.21 1.27
CA TYR A 20 4.78 -14.80 0.80
C TYR A 20 4.83 -15.14 -0.69
N SER A 21 4.05 -16.14 -1.05
CA SER A 21 3.88 -16.66 -2.40
C SER A 21 2.45 -17.14 -2.60
N ASN A 22 2.15 -17.75 -3.73
CA ASN A 22 0.86 -18.38 -4.01
C ASN A 22 0.52 -19.54 -3.05
N ASP A 23 1.54 -20.15 -2.43
CA ASP A 23 1.40 -21.37 -1.63
C ASP A 23 1.35 -21.10 -0.12
N GLY A 24 1.59 -19.85 0.31
CA GLY A 24 1.59 -19.51 1.73
C GLY A 24 2.38 -18.29 2.11
N VAL A 25 2.44 -18.06 3.41
CA VAL A 25 3.20 -16.98 4.04
C VAL A 25 4.08 -17.53 5.17
N LEU A 26 5.28 -17.00 5.26
CA LEU A 26 6.28 -17.30 6.28
C LEU A 26 6.64 -16.01 7.01
N TYR A 27 6.66 -16.02 8.32
CA TYR A 27 7.10 -14.90 9.15
C TYR A 27 8.37 -15.29 9.92
N THR A 28 9.44 -14.56 9.70
CA THR A 28 10.76 -14.78 10.28
C THR A 28 11.24 -13.55 11.03
N ASP A 29 11.94 -13.76 12.15
CA ASP A 29 12.60 -12.66 12.86
C ASP A 29 13.78 -12.07 12.07
N SER A 30 14.39 -11.03 12.61
CA SER A 30 15.54 -10.37 12.01
C SER A 30 16.80 -11.24 11.93
N ASP A 31 16.83 -12.38 12.59
CA ASP A 31 17.95 -13.32 12.62
C ASP A 31 17.68 -14.54 11.71
N GLY A 32 16.55 -14.52 10.97
CA GLY A 32 16.13 -15.58 10.04
C GLY A 32 15.43 -16.76 10.70
N ASN A 33 15.12 -16.70 12.00
CA ASN A 33 14.40 -17.77 12.66
C ASN A 33 12.92 -17.69 12.34
N ARG A 34 12.33 -18.82 11.92
CA ARG A 34 10.89 -18.89 11.68
C ARG A 34 10.09 -18.68 12.97
N ILE A 35 9.21 -17.68 12.98
CA ILE A 35 8.26 -17.42 14.07
C ILE A 35 7.01 -18.26 13.83
N TRP A 36 6.40 -18.15 12.65
CA TRP A 36 5.24 -18.94 12.22
C TRP A 36 5.15 -19.00 10.69
N ASN A 37 4.33 -19.92 10.19
CA ASN A 37 3.93 -19.98 8.79
C ASN A 37 2.47 -20.38 8.66
N GLN A 38 1.85 -19.98 7.55
CA GLN A 38 0.50 -20.37 7.14
C GLN A 38 0.52 -20.78 5.67
N ALA A 39 0.06 -22.00 5.40
CA ALA A 39 -0.16 -22.46 4.03
C ALA A 39 -1.56 -22.05 3.55
N PHE A 40 -1.66 -21.70 2.29
CA PHE A 40 -2.89 -21.44 1.54
C PHE A 40 -2.63 -21.66 0.04
N GLU A 41 -3.66 -21.61 -0.77
CA GLU A 41 -3.55 -21.58 -2.23
C GLU A 41 -4.23 -20.32 -2.73
N MET A 42 -3.46 -19.34 -3.17
CA MET A 42 -3.95 -18.08 -3.72
C MET A 42 -3.37 -17.85 -5.11
N SER A 43 -4.18 -17.31 -6.01
CA SER A 43 -3.74 -17.02 -7.39
C SER A 43 -2.96 -15.71 -7.48
N SER A 44 -3.34 -14.71 -6.69
CA SER A 44 -2.75 -13.37 -6.68
C SER A 44 -2.71 -12.79 -5.26
N PRO A 45 -1.87 -13.36 -4.35
CA PRO A 45 -1.80 -12.91 -2.97
C PRO A 45 -1.32 -11.47 -2.87
N GLN A 46 -2.00 -10.69 -2.04
CA GLN A 46 -1.67 -9.31 -1.71
C GLN A 46 -1.54 -9.17 -0.21
N VAL A 47 -0.52 -8.47 0.25
CA VAL A 47 -0.30 -8.19 1.68
C VAL A 47 -0.45 -6.70 1.95
N VAL A 48 -1.23 -6.35 2.96
CA VAL A 48 -1.37 -4.98 3.47
C VAL A 48 -1.11 -5.00 4.96
N THR A 49 -0.31 -4.08 5.43
CA THR A 49 0.07 -3.95 6.85
C THR A 49 -0.43 -2.63 7.44
N CYS A 50 -0.81 -2.65 8.71
CA CYS A 50 -1.08 -1.46 9.49
C CYS A 50 -0.65 -1.72 10.94
N GLU A 51 0.43 -1.07 11.38
CA GLU A 51 1.01 -1.22 12.71
C GLU A 51 1.22 -2.69 13.12
N SER A 52 0.37 -3.22 14.01
CA SER A 52 0.50 -4.57 14.59
C SER A 52 -0.30 -5.64 13.88
N PHE A 53 -1.02 -5.27 12.82
CA PHE A 53 -1.84 -6.19 12.05
C PHE A 53 -1.48 -6.16 10.57
N MET A 54 -1.70 -7.29 9.92
CA MET A 54 -1.65 -7.42 8.48
C MET A 54 -2.82 -8.25 7.97
N THR A 55 -3.19 -8.02 6.73
CA THR A 55 -4.09 -8.90 5.97
C THR A 55 -3.38 -9.42 4.75
N ILE A 56 -3.59 -10.70 4.45
CA ILE A 56 -3.25 -11.29 3.16
C ILE A 56 -4.53 -11.75 2.50
N TYR A 57 -4.72 -11.43 1.23
CA TYR A 57 -5.93 -11.77 0.49
C TYR A 57 -5.62 -12.15 -0.95
N ASP A 58 -6.45 -13.00 -1.54
CA ASP A 58 -6.35 -13.36 -2.95
C ASP A 58 -7.10 -12.34 -3.82
N ARG A 59 -6.38 -11.51 -4.56
CA ARG A 59 -6.99 -10.56 -5.49
C ARG A 59 -7.60 -11.32 -6.68
N GLY A 60 -8.91 -11.19 -6.83
CA GLY A 60 -9.71 -11.97 -7.79
C GLY A 60 -10.20 -13.31 -7.27
N GLY A 61 -9.72 -13.74 -6.09
CA GLY A 61 -10.22 -14.89 -5.33
C GLY A 61 -11.14 -14.45 -4.18
N THR A 62 -11.40 -15.35 -3.23
CA THR A 62 -12.35 -15.14 -2.13
C THR A 62 -11.73 -15.21 -0.75
N ASP A 63 -10.46 -15.61 -0.65
CA ASP A 63 -9.82 -15.89 0.62
C ASP A 63 -9.08 -14.68 1.18
N LEU A 64 -9.25 -14.44 2.47
CA LEU A 64 -8.60 -13.37 3.22
C LEU A 64 -8.25 -13.85 4.63
N TYR A 65 -7.04 -13.51 5.08
CA TYR A 65 -6.56 -13.79 6.43
C TYR A 65 -6.26 -12.48 7.16
N ILE A 66 -6.72 -12.36 8.40
CA ILE A 66 -6.30 -11.33 9.35
C ILE A 66 -5.24 -11.95 10.25
N MET A 67 -4.07 -11.30 10.35
CA MET A 67 -2.90 -11.80 11.05
C MET A 67 -2.26 -10.73 11.93
N ASP A 68 -1.55 -11.17 12.94
CA ASP A 68 -0.61 -10.35 13.72
C ASP A 68 0.74 -11.06 13.84
N LYS A 69 1.67 -10.48 14.61
CA LYS A 69 3.00 -11.09 14.86
C LYS A 69 2.95 -12.49 15.52
N LYS A 70 1.79 -12.97 15.98
CA LYS A 70 1.60 -14.29 16.59
C LYS A 70 0.98 -15.30 15.62
N GLY A 71 0.58 -14.88 14.43
CA GLY A 71 -0.03 -15.71 13.40
C GLY A 71 -1.45 -15.31 13.04
N VAL A 72 -2.18 -16.25 12.44
CA VAL A 72 -3.56 -16.04 11.97
C VAL A 72 -4.50 -15.78 13.15
N LYS A 73 -5.25 -14.69 13.03
CA LYS A 73 -6.36 -14.36 13.95
C LYS A 73 -7.68 -14.88 13.40
N LYS A 74 -7.90 -14.67 12.11
CA LYS A 74 -9.12 -15.05 11.44
C LYS A 74 -8.89 -15.30 9.96
N GLU A 75 -9.53 -16.32 9.45
CA GLU A 75 -9.74 -16.58 8.04
C GLU A 75 -11.17 -16.17 7.67
N ILE A 76 -11.33 -15.45 6.57
CA ILE A 76 -12.60 -14.96 6.05
C ILE A 76 -12.69 -15.40 4.59
N GLY A 77 -13.71 -16.21 4.28
CA GLY A 77 -14.13 -16.47 2.91
C GLY A 77 -15.20 -15.45 2.51
N THR A 78 -14.89 -14.65 1.48
CA THR A 78 -15.88 -13.73 0.90
C THR A 78 -16.82 -14.47 -0.04
N SER A 79 -18.07 -13.98 -0.19
CA SER A 79 -19.01 -14.61 -1.13
C SER A 79 -18.68 -14.32 -2.60
N TRP A 80 -17.87 -13.31 -2.87
CA TRP A 80 -17.53 -12.80 -4.20
C TRP A 80 -16.05 -12.43 -4.30
N PRO A 81 -15.51 -12.36 -5.52
CA PRO A 81 -14.10 -12.04 -5.73
C PRO A 81 -13.67 -10.71 -5.10
N ILE A 82 -12.52 -10.73 -4.45
CA ILE A 82 -11.92 -9.56 -3.79
C ILE A 82 -11.21 -8.70 -4.84
N ILE A 83 -11.56 -7.43 -4.90
CA ILE A 83 -10.85 -6.42 -5.70
C ILE A 83 -9.70 -5.84 -4.89
N LYS A 84 -10.00 -5.40 -3.66
CA LYS A 84 -9.05 -4.75 -2.75
C LYS A 84 -9.42 -5.05 -1.30
N ALA A 85 -8.43 -5.17 -0.45
CA ALA A 85 -8.62 -5.13 0.99
C ALA A 85 -7.63 -4.16 1.65
N CYS A 86 -8.03 -3.56 2.76
CA CYS A 86 -7.18 -2.74 3.61
C CYS A 86 -7.47 -3.03 5.08
N ILE A 87 -6.49 -2.80 5.95
CA ILE A 87 -6.54 -3.14 7.37
C ILE A 87 -6.21 -1.93 8.23
N ALA A 88 -6.86 -1.81 9.38
CA ALA A 88 -6.62 -0.81 10.40
C ALA A 88 -5.76 -1.33 11.56
N SER A 89 -5.29 -0.43 12.43
CA SER A 89 -4.33 -0.75 13.50
C SER A 89 -4.86 -1.72 14.58
N GLN A 90 -6.18 -1.87 14.68
CA GLN A 90 -6.81 -2.85 15.59
C GLN A 90 -7.25 -4.15 14.90
N GLY A 91 -6.87 -4.37 13.63
CA GLY A 91 -7.22 -5.56 12.88
C GLY A 91 -8.60 -5.54 12.22
N THR A 92 -9.28 -4.38 12.18
CA THR A 92 -10.48 -4.21 11.36
C THR A 92 -10.08 -4.17 9.89
N VAL A 93 -10.77 -4.95 9.05
CA VAL A 93 -10.51 -5.04 7.61
C VAL A 93 -11.70 -4.49 6.83
N ALA A 94 -11.44 -3.67 5.83
CA ALA A 94 -12.40 -3.33 4.79
C ALA A 94 -12.06 -4.10 3.52
N VAL A 95 -13.08 -4.67 2.86
CA VAL A 95 -12.93 -5.49 1.66
C VAL A 95 -13.89 -4.98 0.60
N LEU A 96 -13.36 -4.65 -0.57
CA LEU A 96 -14.12 -4.37 -1.78
C LEU A 96 -14.25 -5.66 -2.58
N VAL A 97 -15.46 -6.09 -2.84
CA VAL A 97 -15.79 -7.28 -3.65
C VAL A 97 -16.75 -6.91 -4.78
N SER A 98 -16.77 -7.73 -5.83
CA SER A 98 -17.68 -7.55 -6.96
C SER A 98 -18.55 -8.79 -7.19
N GLN A 99 -19.82 -8.56 -7.47
CA GLN A 99 -20.77 -9.55 -7.95
C GLN A 99 -21.42 -9.02 -9.22
N ASP A 100 -21.10 -9.62 -10.36
CA ASP A 100 -21.55 -9.16 -11.67
C ASP A 100 -21.22 -7.66 -11.88
N GLU A 101 -22.25 -6.81 -12.00
CA GLU A 101 -22.10 -5.35 -12.12
C GLU A 101 -22.26 -4.59 -10.81
N ASN A 102 -22.45 -5.29 -9.68
CA ASN A 102 -22.59 -4.69 -8.37
C ASN A 102 -21.32 -4.85 -7.54
N TYR A 103 -21.06 -3.87 -6.70
CA TYR A 103 -19.89 -3.81 -5.86
C TYR A 103 -20.31 -3.65 -4.40
N TYR A 104 -19.57 -4.29 -3.50
CA TYR A 104 -19.84 -4.24 -2.06
C TYR A 104 -18.57 -3.90 -1.32
N VAL A 105 -18.66 -2.98 -0.37
CA VAL A 105 -17.61 -2.78 0.62
C VAL A 105 -18.10 -3.32 1.95
N LYS A 106 -17.37 -4.27 2.50
CA LYS A 106 -17.69 -4.93 3.77
C LYS A 106 -16.59 -4.65 4.79
N LEU A 107 -16.97 -4.34 6.01
CA LEU A 107 -16.05 -4.18 7.14
C LEU A 107 -16.21 -5.35 8.10
N TYR A 108 -15.07 -5.93 8.50
CA TYR A 108 -15.02 -7.03 9.47
C TYR A 108 -14.13 -6.63 10.64
N ASP A 109 -14.52 -7.00 11.86
CA ASP A 109 -13.63 -6.91 13.02
C ASP A 109 -12.52 -7.98 12.96
N VAL A 110 -11.59 -7.94 13.91
CA VAL A 110 -10.46 -8.88 14.01
C VAL A 110 -10.91 -10.34 14.20
N ASN A 111 -12.15 -10.60 14.64
CA ASN A 111 -12.75 -11.92 14.82
C ASN A 111 -13.57 -12.35 13.60
N GLY A 112 -13.63 -11.54 12.55
CA GLY A 112 -14.39 -11.80 11.33
C GLY A 112 -15.88 -11.51 11.42
N LYS A 113 -16.32 -10.77 12.43
CA LYS A 113 -17.71 -10.31 12.52
C LYS A 113 -17.89 -9.13 11.57
N GLU A 114 -18.90 -9.21 10.70
CA GLU A 114 -19.28 -8.09 9.84
C GLU A 114 -19.80 -6.92 10.68
N LEU A 115 -19.19 -5.75 10.55
CA LEU A 115 -19.51 -4.52 11.25
C LEU A 115 -20.42 -3.61 10.43
N ALA A 116 -20.18 -3.54 9.12
CA ALA A 116 -20.92 -2.71 8.18
C ALA A 116 -20.79 -3.27 6.76
N SER A 117 -21.77 -2.95 5.92
CA SER A 117 -21.75 -3.23 4.49
C SER A 117 -22.34 -2.06 3.73
N GLY A 118 -21.70 -1.68 2.60
CA GLY A 118 -22.21 -0.70 1.64
C GLY A 118 -22.31 -1.34 0.26
N GLU A 119 -23.33 -0.99 -0.50
CA GLU A 119 -23.58 -1.46 -1.86
C GLU A 119 -23.42 -0.32 -2.86
N PHE A 120 -22.76 -0.58 -3.98
CA PHE A 120 -22.54 0.36 -5.08
C PHE A 120 -23.07 -0.29 -6.36
N TYR A 121 -24.03 0.34 -7.01
CA TYR A 121 -24.68 -0.20 -8.21
C TYR A 121 -23.95 0.26 -9.46
N GLY A 122 -23.46 -0.66 -10.27
CA GLY A 122 -22.75 -0.39 -11.51
C GLY A 122 -23.64 0.29 -12.57
N GLU A 123 -24.96 0.10 -12.51
CA GLU A 123 -25.92 0.82 -13.36
C GLU A 123 -25.84 2.35 -13.21
N GLN A 124 -25.38 2.85 -12.05
CA GLN A 124 -25.16 4.27 -11.79
C GLN A 124 -23.87 4.78 -12.41
N LYS A 125 -23.10 3.93 -13.11
CA LYS A 125 -21.85 4.23 -13.83
C LYS A 125 -20.69 4.71 -12.94
N ASN A 126 -20.82 4.59 -11.62
CA ASN A 126 -19.76 4.81 -10.65
C ASN A 126 -19.18 3.46 -10.23
N ILE A 127 -18.05 3.09 -10.80
CA ILE A 127 -17.40 1.81 -10.56
C ILE A 127 -16.33 1.98 -9.46
N PRO A 128 -16.50 1.39 -8.26
CA PRO A 128 -15.46 1.41 -7.24
C PRO A 128 -14.20 0.69 -7.72
N VAL A 129 -13.06 1.35 -7.59
CA VAL A 129 -11.76 0.83 -8.04
C VAL A 129 -10.75 0.70 -6.92
N ASP A 130 -10.86 1.53 -5.89
CA ASP A 130 -9.98 1.49 -4.73
C ASP A 130 -10.71 1.88 -3.44
N ILE A 131 -10.20 1.37 -2.31
CA ILE A 131 -10.68 1.70 -0.96
C ILE A 131 -9.51 1.97 -0.04
N ALA A 132 -9.73 2.87 0.92
CA ALA A 132 -8.76 3.14 1.98
C ALA A 132 -9.46 3.26 3.34
N LEU A 133 -8.93 2.59 4.37
CA LEU A 133 -9.44 2.60 5.73
C LEU A 133 -8.48 3.38 6.63
N SER A 134 -9.00 4.30 7.45
CA SER A 134 -8.17 5.02 8.43
C SER A 134 -7.60 4.07 9.49
N TYR A 135 -6.46 4.41 10.07
CA TYR A 135 -5.77 3.55 11.04
C TYR A 135 -6.66 3.21 12.25
N ASP A 136 -7.54 4.12 12.67
CA ASP A 136 -8.53 3.93 13.72
C ASP A 136 -9.83 3.23 13.26
N ALA A 137 -9.91 2.80 12.00
CA ALA A 137 -11.08 2.18 11.33
C ALA A 137 -12.38 3.00 11.39
N LYS A 138 -12.32 4.29 11.70
CA LYS A 138 -13.52 5.13 11.80
C LYS A 138 -13.91 5.77 10.48
N LYS A 139 -12.99 5.84 9.52
CA LYS A 139 -13.22 6.46 8.22
C LYS A 139 -12.83 5.51 7.10
N LEU A 140 -13.67 5.49 6.08
CA LEU A 140 -13.43 4.79 4.83
C LEU A 140 -13.47 5.81 3.69
N ALA A 141 -12.54 5.74 2.77
CA ALA A 141 -12.63 6.39 1.47
C ALA A 141 -12.87 5.32 0.40
N VAL A 142 -13.71 5.64 -0.57
CA VAL A 142 -13.96 4.83 -1.75
C VAL A 142 -13.71 5.69 -2.97
N ASP A 143 -12.79 5.27 -3.82
CA ASP A 143 -12.60 5.88 -5.13
C ASP A 143 -13.39 5.12 -6.18
N MET A 144 -14.10 5.87 -7.01
CA MET A 144 -14.96 5.36 -8.07
C MET A 144 -14.62 6.04 -9.39
N ILE A 145 -14.72 5.31 -10.47
CA ILE A 145 -14.62 5.83 -11.84
C ILE A 145 -16.02 6.06 -12.39
N ASP A 146 -16.31 7.30 -12.84
CA ASP A 146 -17.50 7.68 -13.60
C ASP A 146 -17.15 7.78 -15.09
N VAL A 147 -17.77 6.90 -15.90
CA VAL A 147 -17.57 6.85 -17.35
C VAL A 147 -18.78 7.38 -18.13
N SER A 148 -19.73 8.02 -17.46
CA SER A 148 -21.02 8.41 -18.04
C SER A 148 -20.94 9.49 -19.12
N GLY A 149 -19.93 10.35 -19.09
CA GLY A 149 -19.78 11.51 -19.97
C GLY A 149 -18.91 11.28 -21.22
N GLY A 150 -18.46 10.04 -21.50
CA GLY A 150 -17.47 9.75 -22.55
C GLY A 150 -16.06 10.21 -22.18
N LYS A 151 -15.86 10.61 -20.92
CA LYS A 151 -14.59 10.90 -20.26
C LYS A 151 -14.48 10.02 -19.01
N THR A 152 -13.29 9.91 -18.47
CA THR A 152 -13.06 9.18 -17.23
C THR A 152 -12.89 10.19 -16.11
N ASP A 153 -13.88 10.26 -15.21
CA ASP A 153 -13.83 11.09 -14.03
C ASP A 153 -13.59 10.19 -12.80
N SER A 154 -12.81 10.63 -11.83
CA SER A 154 -12.73 9.97 -10.52
C SER A 154 -13.62 10.67 -9.50
N VAL A 155 -14.25 9.86 -8.64
CA VAL A 155 -15.15 10.33 -7.57
C VAL A 155 -14.70 9.69 -6.26
N ILE A 156 -14.16 10.49 -5.34
CA ILE A 156 -13.77 10.02 -4.01
C ILE A 156 -14.86 10.36 -3.01
N SER A 157 -15.46 9.34 -2.40
CA SER A 157 -16.46 9.48 -1.33
C SER A 157 -15.87 9.08 0.02
N PHE A 158 -16.13 9.90 1.03
CA PHE A 158 -15.67 9.68 2.40
C PHE A 158 -16.83 9.28 3.30
N TYR A 159 -16.64 8.23 4.06
CA TYR A 159 -17.59 7.69 5.03
C TYR A 159 -17.00 7.77 6.43
N ASN A 160 -17.84 8.07 7.42
CA ASN A 160 -17.43 8.12 8.83
C ASN A 160 -18.40 7.27 9.68
N PHE A 161 -17.88 6.25 10.32
CA PHE A 161 -18.68 5.33 11.15
C PHE A 161 -18.82 5.77 12.61
N GLY A 162 -18.25 6.93 12.98
CA GLY A 162 -18.42 7.57 14.27
C GLY A 162 -19.69 8.42 14.35
N SER A 163 -19.87 9.12 15.48
CA SER A 163 -21.05 9.93 15.75
C SER A 163 -21.38 11.01 14.69
N VAL A 164 -20.38 11.50 13.99
CA VAL A 164 -20.58 12.53 12.93
C VAL A 164 -21.23 11.89 11.70
N GLY A 165 -20.77 10.74 11.26
CA GLY A 165 -21.34 10.04 10.11
C GLY A 165 -22.74 9.49 10.39
N GLN A 166 -23.04 9.09 11.63
CA GLN A 166 -24.36 8.62 12.03
C GLN A 166 -25.46 9.69 11.84
N ASN A 167 -25.10 10.97 11.73
CA ASN A 167 -26.02 12.06 11.43
C ASN A 167 -26.12 12.40 9.93
N GLU A 168 -25.37 11.70 9.09
CA GLU A 168 -25.35 11.89 7.62
C GLU A 168 -26.02 10.70 6.93
N ILE A 169 -26.53 10.92 5.73
CA ILE A 169 -27.13 9.85 4.91
C ILE A 169 -26.02 8.86 4.53
N ASP A 170 -26.25 7.58 4.81
CA ASP A 170 -25.33 6.47 4.53
C ASP A 170 -23.91 6.66 5.10
N ASN A 171 -23.78 7.44 6.19
CA ASN A 171 -22.52 7.84 6.80
C ASN A 171 -21.58 8.63 5.85
N ASN A 172 -22.05 9.12 4.70
CA ASN A 172 -21.26 9.90 3.76
C ASN A 172 -21.00 11.31 4.31
N VAL A 173 -19.75 11.67 4.52
CA VAL A 173 -19.33 12.96 5.10
C VAL A 173 -18.70 13.90 4.07
N GLY A 174 -18.61 13.50 2.81
CA GLY A 174 -18.12 14.31 1.71
C GLY A 174 -17.80 13.52 0.46
N THR A 175 -18.01 14.14 -0.69
CA THR A 175 -17.69 13.56 -2.00
C THR A 175 -16.98 14.62 -2.85
N TYR A 176 -15.92 14.20 -3.54
CA TYR A 176 -15.10 15.03 -4.41
C TYR A 176 -15.04 14.41 -5.79
N LYS A 177 -15.40 15.19 -6.82
CA LYS A 177 -15.32 14.79 -8.22
C LYS A 177 -14.12 15.46 -8.88
N TYR A 178 -13.35 14.66 -9.64
CA TYR A 178 -12.20 15.08 -10.42
C TYR A 178 -12.46 14.77 -11.88
N GLU A 179 -12.77 15.80 -12.64
CA GLU A 179 -13.11 15.68 -14.06
C GLU A 179 -11.85 15.40 -14.89
N ASP A 180 -11.96 14.45 -15.83
CA ASP A 180 -10.89 14.08 -16.76
C ASP A 180 -9.56 13.69 -16.03
N GLN A 181 -9.68 13.06 -14.87
CA GLN A 181 -8.56 12.55 -14.07
C GLN A 181 -8.86 11.13 -13.60
N LEU A 182 -7.88 10.26 -13.76
CA LEU A 182 -7.88 8.93 -13.16
C LEU A 182 -7.07 8.95 -11.86
N ILE A 183 -7.66 8.45 -10.79
CA ILE A 183 -7.03 8.29 -9.47
C ILE A 183 -6.87 6.78 -9.21
N PRO A 184 -5.75 6.15 -9.59
CA PRO A 184 -5.58 4.71 -9.43
C PRO A 184 -5.32 4.27 -7.99
N GLU A 185 -4.98 5.20 -7.09
CA GLU A 185 -4.60 4.84 -5.73
C GLU A 185 -5.03 5.90 -4.72
N ILE A 186 -5.69 5.42 -3.66
CA ILE A 186 -5.98 6.17 -2.45
C ILE A 186 -5.47 5.42 -1.23
N ALA A 187 -4.94 6.12 -0.23
CA ALA A 187 -4.45 5.51 1.00
C ALA A 187 -4.61 6.42 2.21
N TYR A 188 -5.12 5.88 3.32
CA TYR A 188 -4.94 6.52 4.61
C TYR A 188 -3.51 6.29 5.11
N VAL A 189 -2.85 7.36 5.49
CA VAL A 189 -1.48 7.34 6.06
C VAL A 189 -1.48 7.65 7.56
N SER A 190 -2.65 7.86 8.14
CA SER A 190 -2.89 8.02 9.58
C SER A 190 -4.39 7.92 9.89
N ASP A 191 -4.79 8.19 11.14
CA ASP A 191 -6.19 8.27 11.52
C ASP A 191 -6.97 9.36 10.76
N SER A 192 -6.33 10.46 10.37
CA SER A 192 -7.01 11.65 9.82
C SER A 192 -6.54 12.08 8.44
N ARG A 193 -5.44 11.52 7.94
CA ARG A 193 -4.85 11.92 6.66
C ARG A 193 -4.97 10.83 5.62
N MET A 194 -5.50 11.21 4.46
CA MET A 194 -5.61 10.37 3.28
C MET A 194 -4.89 11.04 2.10
N ILE A 195 -4.23 10.25 1.28
CA ILE A 195 -3.66 10.68 0.01
C ILE A 195 -4.42 10.05 -1.15
N ALA A 196 -4.54 10.79 -2.25
CA ALA A 196 -5.02 10.30 -3.52
C ALA A 196 -4.02 10.67 -4.60
N VAL A 197 -3.63 9.70 -5.42
CA VAL A 197 -2.61 9.87 -6.45
C VAL A 197 -3.25 9.72 -7.81
N SER A 198 -3.18 10.79 -8.62
CA SER A 198 -3.61 10.77 -10.02
C SER A 198 -2.41 10.85 -10.95
N ASP A 199 -2.66 10.75 -12.23
CA ASP A 199 -1.68 10.98 -13.30
C ASP A 199 -1.12 12.43 -13.32
N GLN A 200 -1.83 13.37 -12.70
CA GLN A 200 -1.51 14.80 -12.73
C GLN A 200 -1.15 15.39 -11.36
N ASN A 201 -1.65 14.79 -10.28
CA ASN A 201 -1.57 15.38 -8.95
C ASN A 201 -1.45 14.33 -7.85
N ILE A 202 -0.82 14.74 -6.74
CA ILE A 202 -1.01 14.11 -5.45
C ILE A 202 -1.90 15.03 -4.62
N MET A 203 -3.02 14.52 -4.15
CA MET A 203 -3.96 15.25 -3.32
C MET A 203 -3.86 14.76 -1.88
N VAL A 204 -3.75 15.67 -0.94
CA VAL A 204 -3.69 15.37 0.50
C VAL A 204 -4.97 15.86 1.15
N PHE A 205 -5.73 14.95 1.70
CA PHE A 205 -6.92 15.23 2.50
C PHE A 205 -6.57 15.12 3.98
N ASP A 206 -7.11 15.99 4.80
CA ASP A 206 -6.91 15.98 6.25
C ASP A 206 -8.23 16.31 6.97
N GLY A 207 -8.48 15.64 8.07
CA GLY A 207 -9.65 15.87 8.91
C GLY A 207 -10.03 14.65 9.73
N SER A 208 -10.18 14.85 11.04
CA SER A 208 -10.49 13.76 11.97
C SER A 208 -11.92 13.22 11.82
N GLN A 209 -12.83 13.99 11.24
CA GLN A 209 -14.24 13.63 11.10
C GLN A 209 -14.73 13.74 9.65
N LYS A 210 -14.49 14.88 9.01
CA LYS A 210 -14.84 15.16 7.62
C LYS A 210 -13.57 15.53 6.86
N PRO A 211 -12.93 14.60 6.14
CA PRO A 211 -11.71 14.88 5.39
C PRO A 211 -11.95 15.98 4.35
N LYS A 212 -11.04 16.94 4.27
CA LYS A 212 -11.05 18.04 3.31
C LYS A 212 -9.74 18.08 2.56
N LEU A 213 -9.79 18.45 1.29
CA LEU A 213 -8.60 18.69 0.49
C LEU A 213 -7.78 19.82 1.14
N LYS A 214 -6.57 19.50 1.57
CA LYS A 214 -5.65 20.42 2.24
C LYS A 214 -4.55 20.90 1.32
N GLN A 215 -4.02 20.01 0.50
CA GLN A 215 -2.88 20.26 -0.38
C GLN A 215 -3.04 19.52 -1.69
N THR A 216 -2.58 20.14 -2.77
CA THR A 216 -2.40 19.49 -4.08
C THR A 216 -0.97 19.72 -4.55
N ILE A 217 -0.24 18.64 -4.79
CA ILE A 217 1.10 18.65 -5.36
C ILE A 217 0.97 18.32 -6.84
N LYS A 218 1.27 19.28 -7.71
CA LYS A 218 1.21 19.07 -9.17
C LYS A 218 2.38 18.23 -9.63
N LEU A 219 2.08 17.20 -10.41
CA LEU A 219 3.07 16.36 -11.06
C LEU A 219 3.41 16.94 -12.44
N GLN A 220 4.70 16.93 -12.78
CA GLN A 220 5.19 17.53 -14.04
C GLN A 220 5.17 16.54 -15.20
N LYS A 221 5.14 15.25 -14.89
CA LYS A 221 5.17 14.13 -15.84
C LYS A 221 4.34 12.99 -15.27
N GLN A 222 3.99 12.05 -16.14
CA GLN A 222 3.43 10.77 -15.71
C GLN A 222 4.43 10.06 -14.77
N ILE A 223 3.93 9.58 -13.66
CA ILE A 223 4.70 8.81 -12.68
C ILE A 223 4.71 7.33 -13.03
N ASP A 224 5.83 6.65 -12.74
CA ASP A 224 5.95 5.19 -12.88
C ASP A 224 5.67 4.49 -11.56
N SER A 225 6.01 5.14 -10.45
CA SER A 225 5.82 4.58 -9.12
C SER A 225 5.51 5.67 -8.10
N VAL A 226 4.69 5.30 -7.11
CA VAL A 226 4.45 6.07 -5.90
C VAL A 226 4.81 5.22 -4.68
N PHE A 227 5.37 5.84 -3.67
CA PHE A 227 5.68 5.21 -2.38
C PHE A 227 5.45 6.22 -1.26
N TYR A 228 4.95 5.77 -0.13
CA TYR A 228 4.57 6.65 0.97
C TYR A 228 4.66 5.94 2.32
N ASN A 229 4.69 6.74 3.36
CA ASN A 229 4.50 6.32 4.73
C ASN A 229 3.64 7.37 5.48
N ASN A 230 3.62 7.33 6.81
CA ASN A 230 2.82 8.27 7.61
C ASN A 230 3.37 9.70 7.66
N LYS A 231 4.51 10.00 7.02
CA LYS A 231 5.19 11.31 7.05
C LYS A 231 5.46 11.89 5.67
N TYR A 232 5.72 11.04 4.67
CA TYR A 232 6.26 11.45 3.38
C TYR A 232 5.56 10.73 2.23
N ILE A 233 5.60 11.35 1.06
CA ILE A 233 5.21 10.73 -0.21
C ILE A 233 6.29 10.97 -1.26
N GLY A 234 6.69 9.91 -1.93
CA GLY A 234 7.64 9.93 -3.02
C GLY A 234 7.03 9.46 -4.32
N VAL A 235 7.56 9.97 -5.41
CA VAL A 235 7.23 9.57 -6.77
C VAL A 235 8.49 9.32 -7.58
N ALA A 236 8.43 8.36 -8.49
CA ALA A 236 9.47 8.12 -9.46
C ALA A 236 8.93 8.31 -10.87
N TYR A 237 9.76 8.88 -11.72
CA TYR A 237 9.49 9.13 -13.13
C TYR A 237 10.54 8.44 -13.98
N SER A 238 10.15 7.87 -15.12
CA SER A 238 11.10 7.41 -16.12
C SER A 238 11.96 8.56 -16.65
N ASN A 239 13.24 8.28 -16.76
CA ASN A 239 14.18 9.16 -17.43
C ASN A 239 14.72 8.44 -18.67
N ASN A 240 14.60 9.07 -19.83
CA ASN A 240 15.10 8.53 -21.10
C ASN A 240 16.64 8.67 -21.25
N ASP A 241 17.34 9.10 -20.19
CA ASP A 241 18.80 9.18 -20.19
C ASP A 241 19.40 7.79 -19.92
N LYS A 242 20.33 7.34 -20.76
CA LYS A 242 21.05 6.06 -20.60
C LYS A 242 21.86 5.96 -19.30
N LYS A 243 22.17 7.09 -18.65
CA LYS A 243 22.92 7.15 -17.40
C LYS A 243 22.05 7.20 -16.16
N CYS A 244 20.76 7.52 -16.30
CA CYS A 244 19.80 7.70 -15.23
C CYS A 244 18.47 7.11 -15.66
N THR A 245 18.09 5.96 -15.11
CA THR A 245 16.86 5.28 -15.50
C THR A 245 15.63 5.95 -14.93
N SER A 246 15.76 6.55 -13.75
CA SER A 246 14.62 7.15 -13.05
C SER A 246 15.01 8.39 -12.25
N HIS A 247 14.05 9.28 -12.11
CA HIS A 247 14.12 10.51 -11.35
C HIS A 247 13.15 10.42 -10.18
N ILE A 248 13.65 10.58 -8.95
CA ILE A 248 12.89 10.38 -7.71
C ILE A 248 12.68 11.73 -7.03
N LYS A 249 11.43 12.04 -6.67
CA LYS A 249 11.08 13.22 -5.85
C LYS A 249 10.36 12.80 -4.60
N LEU A 250 10.70 13.45 -3.48
CA LEU A 250 10.10 13.25 -2.18
C LEU A 250 9.49 14.54 -1.65
N TYR A 251 8.31 14.44 -1.10
CA TYR A 251 7.57 15.56 -0.52
C TYR A 251 7.08 15.25 0.90
N ASP A 252 6.97 16.27 1.72
CA ASP A 252 6.12 16.22 2.92
C ASP A 252 4.64 16.45 2.53
N PHE A 253 3.72 16.21 3.46
CA PHE A 253 2.28 16.39 3.21
C PHE A 253 1.83 17.86 3.17
N ASN A 254 2.72 18.82 3.32
CA ASN A 254 2.45 20.24 3.05
C ASN A 254 2.91 20.64 1.63
N GLY A 255 3.42 19.69 0.85
CA GLY A 255 3.88 19.90 -0.53
C GLY A 255 5.31 20.43 -0.63
N LYS A 256 6.06 20.48 0.48
CA LYS A 256 7.47 20.85 0.44
C LYS A 256 8.29 19.69 -0.12
N MET A 257 9.01 19.95 -1.21
CA MET A 257 9.97 19.00 -1.76
C MET A 257 11.19 18.88 -0.82
N LEU A 258 11.53 17.67 -0.44
CA LEU A 258 12.61 17.33 0.48
C LEU A 258 13.81 16.72 -0.22
N MET A 259 13.56 15.96 -1.28
CA MET A 259 14.58 15.24 -2.05
C MET A 259 14.24 15.29 -3.53
N GLU A 260 15.29 15.41 -4.36
CA GLU A 260 15.24 15.26 -5.81
C GLU A 260 16.53 14.59 -6.25
N ASN A 261 16.47 13.34 -6.66
CA ASN A 261 17.62 12.51 -7.01
C ASN A 261 17.37 11.68 -8.25
N ASP A 262 18.45 11.41 -8.97
CA ASP A 262 18.48 10.46 -10.07
C ASP A 262 19.04 9.12 -9.60
N THR A 263 18.53 8.02 -10.14
CA THR A 263 19.08 6.67 -9.98
C THR A 263 19.35 6.02 -11.33
N ALA A 264 20.47 5.29 -11.41
CA ALA A 264 20.79 4.43 -12.55
C ALA A 264 20.30 2.99 -12.38
N ILE A 265 19.73 2.66 -11.20
CA ILE A 265 19.19 1.33 -10.94
C ILE A 265 17.88 1.16 -11.69
N ALA A 266 17.78 0.12 -12.52
CA ALA A 266 16.50 -0.39 -13.01
C ALA A 266 15.83 -1.06 -11.81
N TYR A 267 15.03 -0.31 -11.08
CA TYR A 267 14.48 -0.73 -9.81
C TYR A 267 13.26 -1.67 -9.99
N ASN A 268 13.14 -2.61 -9.07
CA ASN A 268 11.94 -3.43 -8.86
C ASN A 268 11.04 -2.81 -7.78
N SER A 269 11.64 -2.13 -6.79
CA SER A 269 10.91 -1.40 -5.76
C SER A 269 11.63 -0.12 -5.35
N ILE A 270 10.82 0.90 -4.99
CA ILE A 270 11.24 2.07 -4.24
C ILE A 270 10.30 2.18 -3.06
N GLU A 271 10.84 2.22 -1.85
CA GLU A 271 10.03 2.24 -0.64
C GLU A 271 10.74 2.95 0.51
N PHE A 272 9.99 3.28 1.55
CA PHE A 272 10.58 3.70 2.82
C PHE A 272 10.89 2.48 3.67
N ASP A 273 12.05 2.48 4.29
CA ASP A 273 12.30 1.61 5.43
C ASP A 273 11.69 2.16 6.73
N SER A 274 11.77 1.39 7.80
CA SER A 274 11.24 1.79 9.11
C SER A 274 11.98 2.97 9.76
N ASN A 275 13.14 3.37 9.22
CA ASN A 275 13.90 4.56 9.62
C ASN A 275 13.57 5.81 8.78
N ASN A 276 12.57 5.73 7.90
CA ASN A 276 12.18 6.74 6.91
C ASN A 276 13.28 7.04 5.86
N GLU A 277 14.14 6.10 5.55
CA GLU A 277 15.10 6.20 4.46
C GLU A 277 14.48 5.66 3.18
N VAL A 278 14.88 6.19 2.04
CA VAL A 278 14.40 5.74 0.73
C VAL A 278 15.32 4.64 0.21
N CYS A 279 14.78 3.43 0.11
CA CYS A 279 15.45 2.27 -0.44
C CYS A 279 15.04 2.07 -1.90
N VAL A 280 16.00 2.10 -2.81
CA VAL A 280 15.85 1.78 -4.23
C VAL A 280 16.47 0.42 -4.48
N THR A 281 15.66 -0.58 -4.80
CA THR A 281 16.10 -1.98 -4.95
C THR A 281 15.86 -2.44 -6.38
N GLY A 282 16.94 -2.86 -7.07
CA GLY A 282 16.90 -3.55 -8.36
C GLY A 282 17.25 -5.03 -8.20
N ASP A 283 17.39 -5.75 -9.31
CA ASP A 283 17.69 -7.19 -9.30
C ASP A 283 19.00 -7.52 -8.56
N THR A 284 20.04 -6.74 -8.77
CA THR A 284 21.37 -6.99 -8.20
C THR A 284 22.02 -5.74 -7.64
N ALA A 285 21.27 -4.68 -7.42
CA ALA A 285 21.83 -3.43 -6.89
C ALA A 285 20.83 -2.73 -5.98
N CYS A 286 21.34 -1.98 -5.01
CA CYS A 286 20.51 -1.07 -4.23
C CYS A 286 21.20 0.25 -3.91
N GLU A 287 20.37 1.25 -3.65
CA GLU A 287 20.73 2.56 -3.11
C GLU A 287 19.87 2.87 -1.90
N ILE A 288 20.46 3.48 -0.89
CA ILE A 288 19.74 4.00 0.28
C ILE A 288 20.00 5.49 0.40
N TYR A 289 18.93 6.27 0.52
CA TYR A 289 18.98 7.72 0.65
C TYR A 289 18.33 8.18 1.94
N THR A 290 18.88 9.23 2.54
CA THR A 290 18.16 9.99 3.56
C THR A 290 16.99 10.73 2.92
N ILE A 291 16.02 11.19 3.73
CA ILE A 291 14.90 12.03 3.26
C ILE A 291 15.34 13.37 2.62
N HIS A 292 16.60 13.76 2.77
CA HIS A 292 17.19 14.95 2.17
C HIS A 292 18.07 14.64 0.95
N GLY A 293 18.00 13.42 0.42
CA GLY A 293 18.68 13.02 -0.81
C GLY A 293 20.18 12.70 -0.66
N VAL A 294 20.69 12.61 0.57
CA VAL A 294 22.08 12.15 0.77
C VAL A 294 22.11 10.64 0.56
N LYS A 295 22.91 10.19 -0.42
CA LYS A 295 23.13 8.76 -0.68
C LYS A 295 24.00 8.18 0.44
N LYS A 296 23.41 7.33 1.27
CA LYS A 296 24.09 6.63 2.34
C LYS A 296 24.81 5.38 1.89
N PHE A 297 24.23 4.71 0.89
CA PHE A 297 24.69 3.42 0.44
C PHE A 297 24.44 3.22 -1.04
N TYR A 298 25.35 2.53 -1.71
CA TYR A 298 25.20 1.93 -3.02
C TYR A 298 26.03 0.64 -3.06
N HIS A 299 25.42 -0.43 -3.54
CA HIS A 299 26.14 -1.67 -3.76
C HIS A 299 25.54 -2.49 -4.89
N THR A 300 26.38 -3.27 -5.56
CA THR A 300 25.98 -4.29 -6.52
C THR A 300 26.31 -5.66 -5.96
N PHE A 301 25.37 -6.59 -6.08
CA PHE A 301 25.43 -7.94 -5.52
C PHE A 301 25.59 -8.98 -6.62
N ASP A 302 26.21 -10.10 -6.30
CA ASP A 302 26.37 -11.23 -7.23
C ASP A 302 25.07 -12.02 -7.38
N ASN A 303 24.22 -12.04 -6.34
CA ASN A 303 22.94 -12.74 -6.29
C ASN A 303 21.77 -11.77 -6.43
N LYS A 304 20.60 -12.32 -6.80
CA LYS A 304 19.37 -11.54 -6.88
C LYS A 304 18.99 -11.03 -5.49
N LEU A 305 18.82 -9.71 -5.38
CA LEU A 305 18.36 -9.01 -4.19
C LEU A 305 16.83 -8.87 -4.24
N TYR A 306 16.15 -9.27 -3.17
CA TYR A 306 14.69 -9.15 -3.06
C TYR A 306 14.25 -7.98 -2.21
N LYS A 307 14.95 -7.73 -1.08
CA LYS A 307 14.51 -6.73 -0.10
C LYS A 307 15.70 -6.18 0.68
N VAL A 308 15.61 -4.90 1.03
CA VAL A 308 16.47 -4.23 2.00
C VAL A 308 15.59 -3.68 3.11
N MET A 309 15.94 -3.94 4.37
CA MET A 309 15.19 -3.50 5.53
C MET A 309 16.14 -2.89 6.56
N TYR A 310 15.71 -1.80 7.18
CA TYR A 310 16.39 -1.28 8.37
C TYR A 310 16.09 -2.18 9.57
N LYS A 311 17.16 -2.62 10.28
CA LYS A 311 16.99 -3.50 11.46
C LYS A 311 16.85 -2.68 12.74
N SER A 312 17.89 -1.96 13.14
CA SER A 312 17.90 -1.17 14.38
C SER A 312 19.22 -0.41 14.55
N GLY A 313 19.29 0.49 15.52
CA GLY A 313 20.52 1.20 15.89
C GLY A 313 21.04 2.14 14.80
N MET A 314 22.36 2.37 14.75
CA MET A 314 22.95 3.16 13.69
C MET A 314 23.41 2.28 12.53
N ASN A 315 22.75 2.44 11.36
CA ASN A 315 23.18 1.85 10.09
C ASN A 315 23.17 0.31 10.03
N ASN A 316 22.30 -0.41 10.77
CA ASN A 316 22.17 -1.85 10.65
C ASN A 316 20.97 -2.17 9.74
N TYR A 317 21.21 -2.98 8.71
CA TYR A 317 20.24 -3.38 7.71
C TYR A 317 20.22 -4.88 7.52
N ILE A 318 19.11 -5.38 7.04
CA ILE A 318 18.94 -6.76 6.60
C ILE A 318 18.83 -6.73 5.08
N PHE A 319 19.64 -7.54 4.41
CA PHE A 319 19.58 -7.75 2.98
C PHE A 319 19.08 -9.17 2.73
N ILE A 320 18.02 -9.30 1.94
CA ILE A 320 17.39 -10.57 1.60
C ILE A 320 17.72 -10.89 0.16
N TYR A 321 18.44 -11.99 -0.05
CA TYR A 321 18.88 -12.48 -1.34
C TYR A 321 18.21 -13.80 -1.71
N ASP A 322 18.51 -14.31 -2.91
CA ASP A 322 18.12 -15.66 -3.29
C ASP A 322 18.82 -16.68 -2.37
N GLY A 323 18.01 -17.28 -1.48
CA GLY A 323 18.43 -18.31 -0.52
C GLY A 323 19.22 -17.86 0.70
N ALA A 324 19.37 -16.55 0.96
CA ALA A 324 20.09 -16.02 2.12
C ALA A 324 19.51 -14.72 2.67
N MET A 325 19.81 -14.46 3.94
CA MET A 325 19.51 -13.21 4.63
C MET A 325 20.73 -12.81 5.44
N ASP A 326 21.25 -11.61 5.20
CA ASP A 326 22.45 -11.09 5.84
C ASP A 326 22.18 -9.82 6.63
N GLU A 327 22.73 -9.74 7.84
CA GLU A 327 22.80 -8.50 8.60
C GLU A 327 24.08 -7.73 8.22
N VAL A 328 23.89 -6.48 7.80
CA VAL A 328 24.99 -5.62 7.35
C VAL A 328 24.98 -4.31 8.14
N ARG A 329 26.11 -3.94 8.67
CA ARG A 329 26.33 -2.62 9.25
C ARG A 329 27.04 -1.72 8.24
N LEU A 330 26.36 -0.66 7.80
CA LEU A 330 26.97 0.35 6.94
C LEU A 330 27.95 1.20 7.77
N LYS A 331 29.14 1.43 7.21
CA LYS A 331 30.21 2.21 7.83
C LYS A 331 30.15 3.69 7.49
#